data_938b1659410e2d4b32f36580808edd7a
#
_entry.id   938b1659410e2d4b32f36580808edd7a
#
_cell.length_a   1.000
_cell.length_b   1.000
_cell.length_c   1.000
_cell.angle_alpha   90.00
_cell.angle_beta   90.00
_cell.angle_gamma   90.00
#
_symmetry.space_group_name_H-M   'P 1'
#
loop_
_entity.id
_entity.type
_entity.pdbx_description
1 polymer ?
#
loop_
_entity_poly.entity_id
_entity_poly.type
_entity_poly.pdbx_seq_one_letter_code
_entity_poly.pdbx_strand_id
1 'polypeptide(L)'
;MSLFKANAPPGEHEIIDRITSTSAERQKGEELLFTRFSYFIKDAIYKYTLSYEEAFDLYSDTIIAGIDKIKNGSFLGQSSLKTWLYSIFHNKYVDLIRKKTTNKNSVHHVIEIPEGLLEVSDEARTIIQELIVKTDYEVLRQKLLQVGDNCKELLLYWADGYSDREIVDLMKYKSPDVVKTTRLRCLEKLKQLYHST
;
A
#
# COMPACT_ATOMS: atom_id res chain seq x y z
N MET A 1 19.13 -23.28 1.53
CA MET A 1 19.86 -22.21 0.79
C MET A 1 18.82 -21.42 0.02
N SER A 2 18.63 -20.17 0.40
CA SER A 2 17.47 -19.35 0.02
C SER A 2 17.59 -18.84 -1.43
N LEU A 3 16.72 -19.33 -2.31
CA LEU A 3 16.56 -18.90 -3.72
C LEU A 3 15.88 -17.50 -3.86
N PHE A 4 15.55 -16.82 -2.75
CA PHE A 4 14.72 -15.60 -2.74
C PHE A 4 15.49 -14.28 -2.62
N LYS A 5 16.83 -14.31 -2.70
CA LYS A 5 17.66 -13.08 -2.51
C LYS A 5 17.80 -12.16 -3.74
N ALA A 6 17.19 -12.49 -4.89
CA ALA A 6 17.57 -11.86 -6.15
C ALA A 6 16.84 -10.55 -6.52
N ASN A 7 15.73 -10.16 -5.87
CA ASN A 7 14.87 -9.07 -6.34
C ASN A 7 14.58 -7.92 -5.35
N ALA A 8 15.17 -7.91 -4.15
CA ALA A 8 14.95 -6.79 -3.23
C ALA A 8 16.01 -5.68 -3.44
N PRO A 9 15.61 -4.39 -3.40
CA PRO A 9 16.54 -3.29 -3.48
C PRO A 9 17.59 -3.33 -2.37
N PRO A 10 18.81 -2.79 -2.60
CA PRO A 10 19.84 -2.72 -1.57
C PRO A 10 19.29 -2.09 -0.26
N GLY A 11 19.50 -2.75 0.86
CA GLY A 11 19.01 -2.31 2.17
C GLY A 11 17.72 -2.96 2.66
N GLU A 12 16.87 -3.55 1.81
CA GLU A 12 15.70 -4.32 2.28
C GLU A 12 16.11 -5.67 2.87
N HIS A 13 17.12 -6.33 2.29
CA HIS A 13 17.69 -7.56 2.84
C HIS A 13 18.31 -7.35 4.21
N GLU A 14 19.02 -6.25 4.40
CA GLU A 14 19.62 -5.91 5.68
C GLU A 14 18.58 -5.77 6.79
N ILE A 15 17.44 -5.13 6.49
CA ILE A 15 16.33 -4.98 7.43
C ILE A 15 15.77 -6.36 7.81
N ILE A 16 15.51 -7.22 6.82
CA ILE A 16 14.95 -8.55 7.03
C ILE A 16 15.92 -9.42 7.83
N ASP A 17 17.20 -9.45 7.43
CA ASP A 17 18.25 -10.23 8.10
C ASP A 17 18.41 -9.80 9.57
N ARG A 18 18.33 -8.49 9.86
CA ARG A 18 18.38 -7.97 11.23
C ARG A 18 17.15 -8.37 12.06
N ILE A 19 15.93 -8.23 11.50
CA ILE A 19 14.68 -8.59 12.19
C ILE A 19 14.66 -10.09 12.56
N THR A 20 15.23 -10.92 11.70
CA THR A 20 15.30 -12.39 11.94
C THR A 20 16.50 -12.82 12.78
N SER A 21 17.38 -11.90 13.16
CA SER A 21 18.62 -12.14 13.90
C SER A 21 18.44 -12.12 15.42
N THR A 22 19.55 -11.96 16.17
CA THR A 22 19.59 -11.87 17.63
C THR A 22 18.86 -10.64 18.17
N SER A 23 18.54 -10.62 19.47
CA SER A 23 17.73 -9.57 20.10
C SER A 23 18.24 -8.15 19.84
N ALA A 24 19.55 -7.90 19.94
CA ALA A 24 20.13 -6.56 19.74
C ALA A 24 20.08 -6.10 18.26
N GLU A 25 20.36 -7.00 17.32
CA GLU A 25 20.27 -6.68 15.88
C GLU A 25 18.81 -6.57 15.43
N ARG A 26 17.92 -7.35 16.03
CA ARG A 26 16.47 -7.26 15.77
C ARG A 26 15.93 -5.88 16.07
N GLN A 27 16.24 -5.31 17.24
CA GLN A 27 15.77 -3.97 17.58
C GLN A 27 16.23 -2.92 16.57
N LYS A 28 17.46 -3.00 16.08
CA LYS A 28 17.95 -2.12 15.01
C LYS A 28 17.20 -2.34 13.69
N GLY A 29 16.90 -3.59 13.35
CA GLY A 29 16.11 -3.93 12.16
C GLY A 29 14.68 -3.39 12.22
N GLU A 30 14.04 -3.50 13.38
CA GLU A 30 12.69 -2.95 13.63
C GLU A 30 12.67 -1.43 13.55
N GLU A 31 13.68 -0.75 14.10
CA GLU A 31 13.85 0.70 14.01
C GLU A 31 14.10 1.17 12.58
N LEU A 32 14.94 0.46 11.83
CA LEU A 32 15.20 0.73 10.41
C LEU A 32 13.92 0.56 9.57
N LEU A 33 13.14 -0.49 9.82
CA LEU A 33 11.87 -0.71 9.15
C LEU A 33 10.90 0.43 9.42
N PHE A 34 10.75 0.81 10.69
CA PHE A 34 9.88 1.91 11.11
C PHE A 34 10.30 3.23 10.48
N THR A 35 11.57 3.57 10.52
CA THR A 35 12.06 4.85 9.99
C THR A 35 11.95 4.93 8.47
N ARG A 36 12.32 3.84 7.77
CA ARG A 36 12.38 3.81 6.31
C ARG A 36 11.02 4.01 5.63
N PHE A 37 9.95 3.51 6.22
CA PHE A 37 8.60 3.56 5.64
C PHE A 37 7.68 4.58 6.32
N SER A 38 8.23 5.47 7.17
CA SER A 38 7.45 6.50 7.89
C SER A 38 6.68 7.46 6.98
N TYR A 39 7.10 7.60 5.72
CA TYR A 39 6.37 8.39 4.72
C TYR A 39 4.96 7.85 4.41
N PHE A 40 4.64 6.58 4.74
CA PHE A 40 3.28 6.04 4.65
C PHE A 40 2.27 6.86 5.47
N ILE A 41 2.72 7.50 6.57
CA ILE A 41 1.88 8.38 7.39
C ILE A 41 1.42 9.58 6.56
N LYS A 42 2.36 10.24 5.85
CA LYS A 42 2.03 11.35 4.96
C LYS A 42 1.10 10.89 3.83
N ASP A 43 1.43 9.77 3.19
CA ASP A 43 0.60 9.19 2.11
C ASP A 43 -0.82 8.90 2.61
N ALA A 44 -0.99 8.43 3.85
CA ALA A 44 -2.30 8.18 4.45
C ALA A 44 -3.11 9.46 4.67
N ILE A 45 -2.47 10.51 5.18
CA ILE A 45 -3.13 11.80 5.40
C ILE A 45 -3.62 12.37 4.07
N TYR A 46 -2.75 12.43 3.06
CA TYR A 46 -3.08 13.06 1.77
C TYR A 46 -4.01 12.20 0.91
N LYS A 47 -3.77 10.90 0.83
CA LYS A 47 -4.49 10.01 -0.06
C LYS A 47 -5.83 9.56 0.50
N TYR A 48 -5.88 9.35 1.82
CA TYR A 48 -7.03 8.78 2.49
C TYR A 48 -7.75 9.74 3.44
N THR A 49 -7.30 10.99 3.50
CA THR A 49 -7.91 12.04 4.32
C THR A 49 -8.03 11.61 5.80
N LEU A 50 -7.01 10.94 6.31
CA LEU A 50 -6.94 10.53 7.71
C LEU A 50 -6.34 11.66 8.57
N SER A 51 -6.75 11.72 9.85
CA SER A 51 -6.03 12.54 10.82
C SER A 51 -4.61 12.00 11.03
N TYR A 52 -3.71 12.82 11.56
CA TYR A 52 -2.35 12.38 11.89
C TYR A 52 -2.35 11.18 12.84
N GLU A 53 -3.19 11.23 13.88
CA GLU A 53 -3.31 10.15 14.87
C GLU A 53 -3.75 8.83 14.20
N GLU A 54 -4.80 8.88 13.39
CA GLU A 54 -5.29 7.71 12.65
C GLU A 54 -4.26 7.15 11.66
N ALA A 55 -3.55 8.04 10.97
CA ALA A 55 -2.50 7.65 10.03
C ALA A 55 -1.30 7.03 10.77
N PHE A 56 -0.93 7.58 11.92
CA PHE A 56 0.15 7.08 12.76
C PHE A 56 -0.19 5.72 13.38
N ASP A 57 -1.40 5.54 13.91
CA ASP A 57 -1.88 4.27 14.47
C ASP A 57 -1.93 3.19 13.39
N LEU A 58 -2.50 3.53 12.22
CA LEU A 58 -2.56 2.63 11.07
C LEU A 58 -1.16 2.20 10.61
N TYR A 59 -0.22 3.15 10.57
CA TYR A 59 1.17 2.89 10.23
C TYR A 59 1.86 2.00 11.28
N SER A 60 1.73 2.33 12.55
CA SER A 60 2.32 1.58 13.66
C SER A 60 1.83 0.13 13.67
N ASP A 61 0.54 -0.07 13.52
CA ASP A 61 -0.08 -1.38 13.39
C ASP A 61 0.42 -2.17 12.19
N THR A 62 0.70 -1.47 11.07
CA THR A 62 1.24 -2.09 9.86
C THR A 62 2.66 -2.57 10.08
N ILE A 63 3.51 -1.76 10.73
CA ILE A 63 4.89 -2.11 11.03
C ILE A 63 4.95 -3.29 12.00
N ILE A 64 4.15 -3.28 13.07
CA ILE A 64 4.06 -4.40 14.03
C ILE A 64 3.67 -5.69 13.30
N ALA A 65 2.60 -5.66 12.50
CA ALA A 65 2.18 -6.82 11.73
C ALA A 65 3.23 -7.27 10.71
N GLY A 66 3.96 -6.32 10.10
CA GLY A 66 5.07 -6.59 9.20
C GLY A 66 6.22 -7.31 9.90
N ILE A 67 6.64 -6.81 11.05
CA ILE A 67 7.69 -7.42 11.89
C ILE A 67 7.32 -8.87 12.24
N ASP A 68 6.11 -9.09 12.75
CA ASP A 68 5.64 -10.43 13.12
C ASP A 68 5.64 -11.40 11.93
N LYS A 69 5.18 -10.94 10.78
CA LYS A 69 5.15 -11.75 9.55
C LYS A 69 6.56 -12.04 9.01
N ILE A 70 7.51 -11.10 9.12
CA ILE A 70 8.92 -11.34 8.77
C ILE A 70 9.52 -12.38 9.72
N LYS A 71 9.31 -12.24 11.03
CA LYS A 71 9.80 -13.19 12.06
C LYS A 71 9.27 -14.60 11.85
N ASN A 72 8.02 -14.73 11.44
CA ASN A 72 7.36 -16.02 11.17
C ASN A 72 7.64 -16.57 9.75
N GLY A 73 8.52 -15.93 8.98
CA GLY A 73 8.86 -16.37 7.62
C GLY A 73 7.76 -16.20 6.58
N SER A 74 6.73 -15.41 6.88
CA SER A 74 5.60 -15.19 5.96
C SER A 74 5.94 -14.24 4.80
N PHE A 75 7.02 -13.48 4.90
CA PHE A 75 7.54 -12.67 3.80
C PHE A 75 8.41 -13.53 2.88
N LEU A 76 7.87 -13.93 1.74
CA LEU A 76 8.53 -14.85 0.80
C LEU A 76 9.44 -14.15 -0.23
N GLY A 77 9.58 -12.81 -0.18
CA GLY A 77 10.42 -12.06 -1.13
C GLY A 77 9.89 -12.05 -2.56
N GLN A 78 8.60 -12.34 -2.78
CA GLN A 78 7.97 -12.32 -4.12
C GLN A 78 7.69 -10.90 -4.62
N SER A 79 7.83 -9.90 -3.78
CA SER A 79 7.74 -8.47 -4.08
C SER A 79 8.74 -7.70 -3.24
N SER A 80 8.93 -6.40 -3.52
CA SER A 80 9.70 -5.53 -2.63
C SER A 80 9.05 -5.46 -1.25
N LEU A 81 9.85 -5.23 -0.22
CA LEU A 81 9.38 -5.05 1.15
C LEU A 81 8.39 -3.87 1.25
N LYS A 82 8.65 -2.80 0.48
CA LYS A 82 7.73 -1.67 0.31
C LYS A 82 6.34 -2.11 -0.16
N THR A 83 6.28 -2.82 -1.29
CA THR A 83 5.01 -3.25 -1.90
C THR A 83 4.24 -4.17 -0.96
N TRP A 84 4.94 -5.07 -0.29
CA TRP A 84 4.34 -6.00 0.64
C TRP A 84 3.81 -5.30 1.91
N LEU A 85 4.58 -4.38 2.51
CA LEU A 85 4.11 -3.58 3.64
C LEU A 85 2.94 -2.68 3.25
N TYR A 86 2.98 -2.11 2.05
CA TYR A 86 1.87 -1.29 1.55
C TYR A 86 0.58 -2.11 1.41
N SER A 87 0.66 -3.39 1.02
CA SER A 87 -0.53 -4.25 0.98
C SER A 87 -1.12 -4.49 2.38
N ILE A 88 -0.28 -4.66 3.41
CA ILE A 88 -0.72 -4.78 4.81
C ILE A 88 -1.40 -3.47 5.25
N PHE A 89 -0.75 -2.34 4.96
CA PHE A 89 -1.24 -1.01 5.29
C PHE A 89 -2.60 -0.73 4.65
N HIS A 90 -2.75 -1.00 3.36
CA HIS A 90 -3.99 -0.81 2.63
C HIS A 90 -5.14 -1.68 3.18
N ASN A 91 -4.88 -2.94 3.48
CA ASN A 91 -5.90 -3.82 4.08
C ASN A 91 -6.38 -3.29 5.45
N LYS A 92 -5.44 -2.83 6.29
CA LYS A 92 -5.79 -2.21 7.58
C LYS A 92 -6.57 -0.90 7.42
N TYR A 93 -6.22 -0.09 6.41
CA TYR A 93 -6.97 1.11 6.06
C TYR A 93 -8.43 0.77 5.68
N VAL A 94 -8.62 -0.21 4.81
CA VAL A 94 -9.97 -0.66 4.41
C VAL A 94 -10.79 -1.11 5.64
N ASP A 95 -10.16 -1.87 6.55
CA ASP A 95 -10.81 -2.30 7.79
C ASP A 95 -11.16 -1.11 8.70
N LEU A 96 -10.29 -0.08 8.77
CA LEU A 96 -10.55 1.15 9.50
C LEU A 96 -11.79 1.88 8.93
N ILE A 97 -11.85 2.05 7.60
CA ILE A 97 -12.99 2.71 6.95
C ILE A 97 -14.27 1.91 7.14
N ARG A 98 -14.23 0.59 7.00
CA ARG A 98 -15.40 -0.27 7.26
C ARG A 98 -15.92 -0.11 8.68
N LYS A 99 -15.04 -0.08 9.68
CA LYS A 99 -15.42 0.17 11.08
C LYS A 99 -16.07 1.55 11.27
N LYS A 100 -15.53 2.59 10.62
CA LYS A 100 -16.08 3.95 10.67
C LYS A 100 -17.47 4.03 10.03
N THR A 101 -17.67 3.38 8.88
CA THR A 101 -18.96 3.40 8.17
C THR A 101 -20.02 2.54 8.87
N THR A 102 -19.62 1.48 9.55
CA THR A 102 -20.55 0.62 10.32
C THR A 102 -20.98 1.29 11.64
N ASN A 103 -20.10 2.07 12.27
CA ASN A 103 -20.42 2.90 13.43
C ASN A 103 -21.09 4.20 13.00
N LYS A 104 -22.36 4.15 12.59
CA LYS A 104 -23.18 5.27 12.08
C LYS A 104 -23.38 6.46 13.04
N ASN A 105 -22.65 6.58 14.13
CA ASN A 105 -22.73 7.68 15.09
C ASN A 105 -21.52 8.65 15.05
N SER A 106 -20.59 8.52 14.13
CA SER A 106 -19.50 9.49 14.03
C SER A 106 -19.83 10.57 12.99
N VAL A 107 -20.16 11.74 13.50
CA VAL A 107 -20.29 13.01 12.80
C VAL A 107 -19.07 13.25 11.91
N HIS A 108 -19.31 13.63 10.66
CA HIS A 108 -18.29 14.13 9.73
C HIS A 108 -17.53 15.31 10.36
N HIS A 109 -16.32 15.08 10.84
CA HIS A 109 -15.37 16.15 11.05
C HIS A 109 -14.60 16.36 9.73
N VAL A 110 -14.89 17.47 9.09
CA VAL A 110 -14.00 18.10 8.10
C VAL A 110 -12.76 18.53 8.87
N ILE A 111 -11.64 17.91 8.65
CA ILE A 111 -10.38 18.26 9.31
C ILE A 111 -9.66 19.26 8.43
N GLU A 112 -9.51 20.49 8.95
CA GLU A 112 -8.58 21.49 8.44
C GLU A 112 -7.15 20.95 8.55
N ILE A 113 -6.39 21.03 7.45
CA ILE A 113 -4.99 20.64 7.37
C ILE A 113 -4.16 21.68 8.12
N PRO A 114 -3.38 21.31 9.15
CA PRO A 114 -2.47 22.29 9.79
C PRO A 114 -1.33 22.66 8.82
N GLU A 115 -1.20 23.94 8.49
CA GLU A 115 -0.16 24.50 7.63
C GLU A 115 1.30 24.31 8.12
N GLY A 116 1.51 23.74 9.30
CA GLY A 116 2.82 23.64 9.95
C GLY A 116 3.64 22.38 9.68
N LEU A 117 3.16 21.42 8.86
CA LEU A 117 3.84 20.11 8.69
C LEU A 117 4.77 20.03 7.46
N LEU A 118 5.13 21.19 6.88
CA LEU A 118 5.92 21.25 5.63
C LEU A 118 7.44 21.42 5.84
N GLU A 119 7.95 21.39 7.07
CA GLU A 119 9.37 21.56 7.34
C GLU A 119 10.02 20.29 7.91
N VAL A 120 10.47 19.39 7.03
CA VAL A 120 11.62 18.54 7.30
C VAL A 120 12.46 18.43 6.02
N SER A 121 13.57 19.15 6.04
CA SER A 121 14.56 19.24 4.99
C SER A 121 15.40 17.97 4.89
N ASP A 122 15.20 17.24 3.80
CA ASP A 122 16.22 16.39 3.18
C ASP A 122 16.01 16.47 1.64
N GLU A 123 16.29 17.65 1.10
CA GLU A 123 15.68 18.17 -0.14
C GLU A 123 16.09 17.46 -1.43
N ALA A 124 17.26 16.90 -1.55
CA ALA A 124 17.72 16.36 -2.83
C ALA A 124 17.31 14.88 -3.04
N ARG A 125 17.28 14.08 -1.98
CA ARG A 125 16.92 12.66 -2.04
C ARG A 125 15.42 12.45 -2.16
N THR A 126 14.66 13.29 -1.49
CA THR A 126 13.19 13.31 -1.50
C THR A 126 12.65 13.67 -2.88
N ILE A 127 13.23 14.68 -3.54
CA ILE A 127 12.78 15.15 -4.86
C ILE A 127 12.97 14.07 -5.94
N ILE A 128 14.10 13.35 -5.95
CA ILE A 128 14.34 12.28 -6.93
C ILE A 128 13.42 11.09 -6.66
N GLN A 129 13.20 10.71 -5.41
CA GLN A 129 12.26 9.65 -5.04
C GLN A 129 10.81 10.03 -5.33
N GLU A 130 10.41 11.27 -5.06
CA GLU A 130 9.10 11.79 -5.41
C GLU A 130 8.88 11.84 -6.92
N LEU A 131 9.89 12.21 -7.71
CA LEU A 131 9.83 12.20 -9.17
C LEU A 131 9.71 10.79 -9.73
N ILE A 132 10.43 9.82 -9.20
CA ILE A 132 10.33 8.41 -9.61
C ILE A 132 8.93 7.86 -9.29
N VAL A 133 8.45 8.04 -8.05
CA VAL A 133 7.11 7.59 -7.64
C VAL A 133 6.01 8.30 -8.43
N LYS A 134 6.18 9.59 -8.71
CA LYS A 134 5.24 10.37 -9.51
C LYS A 134 5.23 9.93 -10.98
N THR A 135 6.40 9.63 -11.54
CA THR A 135 6.53 9.15 -12.93
C THR A 135 5.89 7.77 -13.09
N ASP A 136 6.14 6.84 -12.18
CA ASP A 136 5.52 5.51 -12.21
C ASP A 136 4.00 5.59 -12.02
N TYR A 137 3.53 6.51 -11.17
CA TYR A 137 2.11 6.74 -10.96
C TYR A 137 1.42 7.32 -12.22
N GLU A 138 2.02 8.31 -12.87
CA GLU A 138 1.48 8.90 -14.11
C GLU A 138 1.48 7.88 -15.25
N VAL A 139 2.52 7.08 -15.40
CA VAL A 139 2.57 5.98 -16.38
C VAL A 139 1.45 4.97 -16.09
N LEU A 140 1.31 4.53 -14.86
CA LEU A 140 0.24 3.60 -14.46
C LEU A 140 -1.14 4.19 -14.75
N ARG A 141 -1.36 5.47 -14.41
CA ARG A 141 -2.60 6.19 -14.68
C ARG A 141 -2.94 6.23 -16.16
N GLN A 142 -1.95 6.55 -17.02
CA GLN A 142 -2.12 6.56 -18.46
C GLN A 142 -2.47 5.17 -19.02
N LYS A 143 -1.81 4.13 -18.52
CA LYS A 143 -2.12 2.74 -18.91
C LYS A 143 -3.51 2.30 -18.42
N LEU A 144 -3.92 2.74 -17.24
CA LEU A 144 -5.25 2.48 -16.70
C LEU A 144 -6.36 3.10 -17.57
N LEU A 145 -6.11 4.23 -18.22
CA LEU A 145 -7.03 4.82 -19.18
C LEU A 145 -7.16 3.96 -20.47
N GLN A 146 -6.14 3.17 -20.81
CA GLN A 146 -6.10 2.35 -22.02
C GLN A 146 -6.72 0.96 -21.87
N VAL A 147 -6.93 0.47 -20.64
CA VAL A 147 -7.55 -0.86 -20.42
C VAL A 147 -9.03 -0.90 -20.78
N GLY A 148 -9.67 0.24 -20.96
CA GLY A 148 -11.11 0.41 -21.19
C GLY A 148 -11.89 0.68 -19.89
N ASP A 149 -12.99 1.43 -20.02
CA ASP A 149 -13.70 2.02 -18.87
C ASP A 149 -14.18 0.96 -17.85
N ASN A 150 -14.76 -0.13 -18.32
CA ASN A 150 -15.22 -1.20 -17.42
C ASN A 150 -14.07 -1.85 -16.63
N CYS A 151 -12.94 -2.10 -17.27
CA CYS A 151 -11.75 -2.62 -16.56
C CYS A 151 -11.16 -1.59 -15.60
N LYS A 152 -11.09 -0.33 -16.00
CA LYS A 152 -10.60 0.77 -15.18
C LYS A 152 -11.45 0.89 -13.90
N GLU A 153 -12.76 0.97 -14.05
CA GLU A 153 -13.69 1.12 -12.93
C GLU A 153 -13.61 -0.08 -11.97
N LEU A 154 -13.63 -1.30 -12.51
CA LEU A 154 -13.47 -2.54 -11.75
C LEU A 154 -12.15 -2.57 -10.96
N LEU A 155 -11.04 -2.19 -11.61
CA LEU A 155 -9.73 -2.20 -10.96
C LEU A 155 -9.61 -1.10 -9.90
N LEU A 156 -10.25 0.05 -10.10
CA LEU A 156 -10.30 1.13 -9.10
C LEU A 156 -11.11 0.69 -7.87
N TYR A 157 -12.32 0.16 -8.02
CA TYR A 157 -13.09 -0.36 -6.88
C TYR A 157 -12.31 -1.43 -6.10
N TRP A 158 -11.68 -2.35 -6.83
CA TRP A 158 -10.87 -3.37 -6.17
C TRP A 158 -9.65 -2.76 -5.46
N ALA A 159 -8.97 -1.76 -6.05
CA ALA A 159 -7.86 -1.05 -5.43
C ALA A 159 -8.30 -0.23 -4.20
N ASP A 160 -9.52 0.27 -4.19
CA ASP A 160 -10.14 0.96 -3.05
C ASP A 160 -10.65 -0.01 -1.96
N GLY A 161 -10.42 -1.33 -2.16
CA GLY A 161 -10.68 -2.37 -1.17
C GLY A 161 -12.09 -2.96 -1.18
N TYR A 162 -12.89 -2.66 -2.21
CA TYR A 162 -14.19 -3.33 -2.36
C TYR A 162 -14.00 -4.82 -2.65
N SER A 163 -14.77 -5.65 -1.96
CA SER A 163 -14.83 -7.08 -2.22
C SER A 163 -15.53 -7.39 -3.54
N ASP A 164 -15.27 -8.56 -4.11
CA ASP A 164 -15.93 -9.01 -5.34
C ASP A 164 -17.47 -9.02 -5.20
N ARG A 165 -18.02 -9.23 -3.99
CA ARG A 165 -19.47 -9.17 -3.72
C ARG A 165 -20.01 -7.73 -3.79
N GLU A 166 -19.32 -6.78 -3.18
CA GLU A 166 -19.69 -5.37 -3.23
C GLU A 166 -19.63 -4.82 -4.66
N ILE A 167 -18.62 -5.24 -5.44
CA ILE A 167 -18.46 -4.86 -6.84
C ILE A 167 -19.60 -5.42 -7.71
N VAL A 168 -20.16 -6.59 -7.39
CA VAL A 168 -21.37 -7.11 -8.07
C VAL A 168 -22.49 -6.08 -8.01
N ASP A 169 -22.73 -5.52 -6.83
CA ASP A 169 -23.84 -4.56 -6.63
C ASP A 169 -23.55 -3.20 -7.31
N LEU A 170 -22.31 -2.72 -7.23
CA LEU A 170 -21.88 -1.45 -7.79
C LEU A 170 -21.89 -1.45 -9.32
N MET A 171 -21.35 -2.50 -9.93
CA MET A 171 -21.15 -2.60 -11.39
C MET A 171 -22.19 -3.49 -12.09
N LYS A 172 -23.21 -3.98 -11.36
CA LYS A 172 -24.29 -4.82 -11.88
C LYS A 172 -23.80 -6.12 -12.54
N TYR A 173 -22.75 -6.73 -11.99
CA TYR A 173 -22.30 -8.05 -12.41
C TYR A 173 -23.28 -9.17 -11.95
N LYS A 174 -23.23 -10.31 -12.62
CA LYS A 174 -24.12 -11.46 -12.32
C LYS A 174 -23.73 -12.22 -11.04
N SER A 175 -22.45 -12.24 -10.70
CA SER A 175 -21.95 -12.96 -9.52
C SER A 175 -20.51 -12.51 -9.16
N PRO A 176 -20.06 -12.78 -7.91
CA PRO A 176 -18.68 -12.53 -7.49
C PRO A 176 -17.63 -13.26 -8.33
N ASP A 177 -17.94 -14.47 -8.82
CA ASP A 177 -17.02 -15.25 -9.68
C ASP A 177 -16.79 -14.56 -11.03
N VAL A 178 -17.83 -13.94 -11.59
CA VAL A 178 -17.73 -13.14 -12.81
C VAL A 178 -16.85 -11.91 -12.56
N VAL A 179 -17.01 -11.22 -11.42
CA VAL A 179 -16.15 -10.09 -11.02
C VAL A 179 -14.70 -10.55 -10.91
N LYS A 180 -14.45 -11.63 -10.17
CA LYS A 180 -13.11 -12.20 -9.99
C LYS A 180 -12.44 -12.54 -11.32
N THR A 181 -13.14 -13.22 -12.22
CA THR A 181 -12.62 -13.62 -13.53
C THR A 181 -12.34 -12.38 -14.40
N THR A 182 -13.26 -11.42 -14.41
CA THR A 182 -13.10 -10.18 -15.18
C THR A 182 -11.94 -9.36 -14.64
N ARG A 183 -11.79 -9.25 -13.33
CA ARG A 183 -10.67 -8.57 -12.67
C ARG A 183 -9.33 -9.15 -13.08
N LEU A 184 -9.19 -10.48 -13.07
CA LEU A 184 -7.94 -11.14 -13.49
C LEU A 184 -7.59 -10.82 -14.94
N ARG A 185 -8.58 -10.83 -15.86
CA ARG A 185 -8.38 -10.43 -17.26
C ARG A 185 -7.98 -8.97 -17.40
N CYS A 186 -8.61 -8.08 -16.62
CA CYS A 186 -8.28 -6.66 -16.62
C CYS A 186 -6.88 -6.39 -16.09
N LEU A 187 -6.45 -7.10 -15.03
CA LEU A 187 -5.09 -7.00 -14.50
C LEU A 187 -4.06 -7.49 -15.52
N GLU A 188 -4.31 -8.60 -16.20
CA GLU A 188 -3.41 -9.12 -17.22
C GLU A 188 -3.28 -8.12 -18.39
N LYS A 189 -4.39 -7.56 -18.84
CA LYS A 189 -4.38 -6.52 -19.87
C LYS A 189 -3.60 -5.28 -19.45
N LEU A 190 -3.77 -4.80 -18.21
CA LEU A 190 -3.02 -3.68 -17.65
C LEU A 190 -1.52 -3.99 -17.61
N LYS A 191 -1.16 -5.19 -17.18
CA LYS A 191 0.23 -5.67 -17.13
C LYS A 191 0.88 -5.67 -18.52
N GLN A 192 0.18 -6.19 -19.53
CA GLN A 192 0.66 -6.18 -20.91
C GLN A 192 0.88 -4.76 -21.44
N LEU A 193 -0.05 -3.85 -21.17
CA LEU A 193 0.09 -2.44 -21.53
C LEU A 193 1.25 -1.75 -20.80
N TYR A 194 1.54 -2.13 -19.58
CA TYR A 194 2.63 -1.56 -18.78
C TYR A 194 4.01 -2.01 -19.29
N HIS A 195 4.14 -3.26 -19.71
CA HIS A 195 5.40 -3.83 -20.22
C HIS A 195 5.63 -3.60 -21.71
N SER A 196 4.66 -3.07 -22.45
CA SER A 196 4.79 -2.75 -23.87
C SER A 196 5.41 -1.38 -24.15
N THR A 197 6.02 -0.77 -23.15
CA THR A 197 6.79 0.47 -23.25
C THR A 197 8.26 0.16 -23.05
#